data_c4477b81638eb58e1614388e32c5afdb
#
_entry.id   c4477b81638eb58e1614388e32c5afdb
#
_cell.length_a   1.000
_cell.length_b   1.000
_cell.length_c   1.000
_cell.angle_alpha   90.00
_cell.angle_beta   90.00
_cell.angle_gamma   90.00
#
_symmetry.space_group_name_H-M   'P 1'
#
loop_
_entity.id
_entity.type
_entity.pdbx_description
1 polymer ?
#
loop_
_entity_poly.entity_id
_entity_poly.type
_entity_poly.pdbx_seq_one_letter_code
_entity_poly.pdbx_strand_id
1 'polypeptide(L)'
;DRTSRGLGDVYKRQFVGNSQWEELIKNFKSEVTKLDCTFEKGTGKEALQAQLHRIRTEAEDAVRSGAGHIVLTDQNINENRVAMPMILATSAVHSHLTRKGLRTFCSLNVRSSECLDPHYFAVLIGAGASVVNAYLAEDTLADRIDKGLLNGPLTEVIARYREAIDQGLLKIMSKMGISVISSYRGGLNFEAVGLSLSLIHI
;
A
#
# COMPACT_ATOMS: atom_id res chain seq x y z
N ASP A 1 -11.67 1.28 -31.35
CA ASP A 1 -11.42 0.55 -30.10
C ASP A 1 -11.32 1.50 -28.89
N ARG A 2 -12.44 2.10 -28.50
CA ARG A 2 -12.52 2.99 -27.32
C ARG A 2 -12.91 2.27 -26.01
N THR A 3 -13.36 1.03 -26.09
CA THR A 3 -13.87 0.27 -24.94
C THR A 3 -12.78 -0.45 -24.14
N SER A 4 -11.63 -0.76 -24.74
CA SER A 4 -10.51 -1.41 -24.07
C SER A 4 -9.58 -0.45 -23.32
N ARG A 5 -9.58 0.84 -23.67
CA ARG A 5 -8.70 1.85 -23.05
C ARG A 5 -9.21 2.36 -21.69
N GLY A 6 -10.49 2.30 -21.42
CA GLY A 6 -11.09 2.90 -20.21
C GLY A 6 -10.90 2.07 -18.93
N LEU A 7 -11.04 0.76 -19.00
CA LEU A 7 -10.94 -0.13 -17.83
C LEU A 7 -9.48 -0.46 -17.48
N GLY A 8 -8.63 -0.69 -18.48
CA GLY A 8 -7.23 -1.03 -18.27
C GLY A 8 -6.38 0.08 -17.63
N ASP A 9 -6.68 1.35 -17.91
CA ASP A 9 -5.90 2.49 -17.38
C ASP A 9 -6.21 2.82 -15.91
N VAL A 10 -7.40 2.50 -15.43
CA VAL A 10 -7.77 2.74 -14.03
C VAL A 10 -7.06 1.76 -13.08
N TYR A 11 -6.84 0.52 -13.50
CA TYR A 11 -6.15 -0.51 -12.71
C TYR A 11 -4.63 -0.34 -12.73
N LYS A 12 -4.07 0.08 -13.86
CA LYS A 12 -2.61 0.31 -14.02
C LYS A 12 -2.04 1.39 -13.11
N ARG A 13 -2.88 2.20 -12.47
CA ARG A 13 -2.47 3.29 -11.57
C ARG A 13 -2.37 2.88 -10.09
N GLN A 14 -2.80 1.67 -9.72
CA GLN A 14 -2.76 1.21 -8.31
C GLN A 14 -1.40 0.61 -7.94
N PHE A 15 -0.71 -0.02 -8.89
CA PHE A 15 0.63 -0.51 -8.72
C PHE A 15 1.64 0.42 -9.39
N VAL A 16 2.59 0.94 -8.61
CA VAL A 16 3.65 1.83 -9.08
C VAL A 16 5.00 1.19 -8.80
N GLY A 17 5.78 0.97 -9.86
CA GLY A 17 7.12 0.39 -9.76
C GLY A 17 8.15 1.34 -9.15
N ASN A 18 9.29 0.79 -8.71
CA ASN A 18 10.35 1.55 -8.03
C ASN A 18 10.83 2.75 -8.86
N SER A 19 11.07 2.57 -10.16
CA SER A 19 11.50 3.65 -11.04
C SER A 19 10.47 4.78 -11.19
N GLN A 20 9.20 4.44 -11.13
CA GLN A 20 8.10 5.40 -11.26
C GLN A 20 7.73 6.04 -9.93
N TRP A 21 8.05 5.40 -8.81
CA TRP A 21 7.68 5.87 -7.47
C TRP A 21 8.31 7.23 -7.13
N GLU A 22 9.62 7.36 -7.34
CA GLU A 22 10.33 8.61 -7.05
C GLU A 22 9.87 9.74 -7.98
N GLU A 23 9.60 9.43 -9.24
CA GLU A 23 9.05 10.38 -10.20
C GLU A 23 7.63 10.80 -9.81
N LEU A 24 6.78 9.84 -9.41
CA LEU A 24 5.43 10.11 -8.93
C LEU A 24 5.44 11.07 -7.74
N ILE A 25 6.28 10.80 -6.74
CA ILE A 25 6.40 11.64 -5.53
C ILE A 25 6.86 13.07 -5.89
N LYS A 26 7.82 13.22 -6.81
CA LYS A 26 8.29 14.54 -7.25
C LYS A 26 7.24 15.33 -8.03
N ASN A 27 6.36 14.65 -8.74
CA ASN A 27 5.34 15.26 -9.59
C ASN A 27 4.03 15.57 -8.86
N PHE A 28 3.89 15.22 -7.58
CA PHE A 28 2.73 15.61 -6.81
C PHE A 28 2.69 17.13 -6.65
N LYS A 29 1.52 17.72 -6.93
CA LYS A 29 1.29 19.17 -6.83
C LYS A 29 1.07 19.65 -5.40
N SER A 30 0.69 18.73 -4.50
CA SER A 30 0.44 19.00 -3.09
C SER A 30 1.54 18.38 -2.23
N GLU A 31 1.63 18.85 -0.99
CA GLU A 31 2.61 18.35 -0.02
C GLU A 31 2.47 16.84 0.23
N VAL A 32 3.62 16.18 0.37
CA VAL A 32 3.76 14.76 0.63
C VAL A 32 4.34 14.55 2.02
N THR A 33 3.62 13.87 2.89
CA THR A 33 4.11 13.48 4.21
C THR A 33 4.43 11.99 4.23
N LYS A 34 5.68 11.63 4.57
CA LYS A 34 6.11 10.24 4.73
C LYS A 34 6.05 9.85 6.20
N LEU A 35 5.36 8.75 6.50
CA LEU A 35 5.21 8.19 7.83
C LEU A 35 5.95 6.86 7.92
N ASP A 36 6.88 6.77 8.86
CA ASP A 36 7.65 5.56 9.15
C ASP A 36 6.79 4.54 9.90
N CYS A 37 6.56 3.40 9.29
CA CYS A 37 5.79 2.29 9.85
C CYS A 37 6.67 1.22 10.50
N THR A 38 7.85 1.59 10.98
CA THR A 38 8.72 0.70 11.74
C THR A 38 8.74 1.08 13.21
N PHE A 39 9.04 0.11 14.08
CA PHE A 39 9.20 0.31 15.52
C PHE A 39 10.39 -0.51 16.05
N GLU A 40 10.81 -0.23 17.27
CA GLU A 40 11.98 -0.87 17.88
C GLU A 40 11.72 -2.36 18.17
N LYS A 41 12.66 -3.20 17.78
CA LYS A 41 12.59 -4.65 17.96
C LYS A 41 12.62 -5.02 19.46
N GLY A 42 11.76 -5.97 19.84
CA GLY A 42 11.74 -6.48 21.20
C GLY A 42 10.93 -5.67 22.22
N THR A 43 10.28 -4.58 21.80
CA THR A 43 9.51 -3.68 22.68
C THR A 43 8.06 -4.11 22.92
N GLY A 44 7.59 -5.16 22.25
CA GLY A 44 6.31 -5.81 22.55
C GLY A 44 5.06 -5.06 22.04
N LYS A 45 3.91 -5.43 22.62
CA LYS A 45 2.58 -4.97 22.21
C LYS A 45 2.39 -3.46 22.41
N GLU A 46 2.90 -2.93 23.50
CA GLU A 46 2.73 -1.51 23.88
C GLU A 46 3.41 -0.59 22.86
N ALA A 47 4.58 -1.00 22.37
CA ALA A 47 5.28 -0.23 21.34
C ALA A 47 4.54 -0.23 20.01
N LEU A 48 3.97 -1.36 19.59
CA LEU A 48 3.14 -1.43 18.40
C LEU A 48 1.90 -0.51 18.53
N GLN A 49 1.23 -0.53 19.68
CA GLN A 49 0.07 0.33 19.94
C GLN A 49 0.45 1.82 19.93
N ALA A 50 1.56 2.18 20.57
CA ALA A 50 2.08 3.55 20.58
C ALA A 50 2.42 4.02 19.16
N GLN A 51 3.03 3.15 18.36
CA GLN A 51 3.38 3.45 16.98
C GLN A 51 2.14 3.61 16.08
N LEU A 52 1.12 2.78 16.24
CA LEU A 52 -0.17 2.93 15.56
C LEU A 52 -0.86 4.24 15.95
N HIS A 53 -0.79 4.63 17.22
CA HIS A 53 -1.33 5.92 17.66
C HIS A 53 -0.55 7.07 17.00
N ARG A 54 0.78 7.01 17.00
CA ARG A 54 1.65 8.03 16.39
C ARG A 54 1.31 8.25 14.92
N ILE A 55 1.31 7.19 14.08
CA ILE A 55 1.06 7.35 12.64
C ILE A 55 -0.35 7.89 12.34
N ARG A 56 -1.35 7.57 13.17
CA ARG A 56 -2.71 8.12 13.03
C ARG A 56 -2.74 9.63 13.31
N THR A 57 -2.08 10.05 14.39
CA THR A 57 -2.01 11.46 14.78
C THR A 57 -1.21 12.26 13.74
N GLU A 58 -0.04 11.79 13.37
CA GLU A 58 0.80 12.43 12.35
C GLU A 58 0.07 12.53 10.99
N ALA A 59 -0.69 11.51 10.60
CA ALA A 59 -1.50 11.56 9.37
C ALA A 59 -2.62 12.61 9.48
N GLU A 60 -3.30 12.69 10.62
CA GLU A 60 -4.34 13.71 10.85
C GLU A 60 -3.75 15.12 10.80
N ASP A 61 -2.65 15.36 11.49
CA ASP A 61 -1.98 16.67 11.53
C ASP A 61 -1.47 17.08 10.16
N ALA A 62 -0.88 16.15 9.40
CA ALA A 62 -0.42 16.41 8.04
C ALA A 62 -1.57 16.82 7.12
N VAL A 63 -2.69 16.09 7.12
CA VAL A 63 -3.85 16.42 6.29
C VAL A 63 -4.47 17.75 6.70
N ARG A 64 -4.56 18.05 7.99
CA ARG A 64 -5.06 19.36 8.50
C ARG A 64 -4.13 20.50 8.10
N SER A 65 -2.83 20.24 7.96
CA SER A 65 -1.84 21.21 7.48
C SER A 65 -1.80 21.37 5.96
N GLY A 66 -2.61 20.59 5.21
CA GLY A 66 -2.75 20.71 3.76
C GLY A 66 -2.04 19.64 2.94
N ALA A 67 -1.44 18.60 3.58
CA ALA A 67 -0.85 17.49 2.85
C ALA A 67 -1.91 16.71 2.04
N GLY A 68 -1.75 16.67 0.73
CA GLY A 68 -2.62 15.91 -0.16
C GLY A 68 -2.19 14.46 -0.36
N HIS A 69 -0.99 14.09 0.12
CA HIS A 69 -0.44 12.75 -0.04
C HIS A 69 0.22 12.27 1.23
N ILE A 70 -0.30 11.19 1.80
CA ILE A 70 0.31 10.46 2.91
C ILE A 70 0.99 9.21 2.34
N VAL A 71 2.24 8.98 2.71
CA VAL A 71 3.03 7.81 2.32
C VAL A 71 3.35 7.00 3.57
N LEU A 72 2.80 5.81 3.68
CA LEU A 72 3.18 4.82 4.68
C LEU A 72 4.33 3.97 4.14
N THR A 73 5.42 3.85 4.89
CA THR A 73 6.59 3.07 4.44
C THR A 73 7.24 2.28 5.57
N ASP A 74 7.72 1.09 5.24
CA ASP A 74 8.49 0.20 6.11
C ASP A 74 9.98 0.16 5.73
N GLN A 75 10.46 1.07 4.87
CA GLN A 75 11.85 1.06 4.36
C GLN A 75 12.94 1.20 5.43
N ASN A 76 12.61 1.69 6.62
CA ASN A 76 13.56 1.87 7.71
C ASN A 76 13.81 0.59 8.54
N ILE A 77 13.41 -0.57 8.00
CA ILE A 77 13.72 -1.88 8.59
C ILE A 77 15.25 -2.05 8.66
N ASN A 78 15.73 -2.47 9.82
CA ASN A 78 17.14 -2.79 10.06
C ASN A 78 17.25 -3.78 11.24
N GLU A 79 18.46 -4.07 11.70
CA GLU A 79 18.69 -5.02 12.78
C GLU A 79 17.96 -4.69 14.09
N ASN A 80 17.69 -3.40 14.34
CA ASN A 80 17.05 -2.88 15.56
C ASN A 80 15.60 -2.45 15.34
N ARG A 81 15.11 -2.38 14.10
CA ARG A 81 13.77 -1.91 13.76
C ARG A 81 13.03 -2.90 12.88
N VAL A 82 11.81 -3.20 13.26
CA VAL A 82 10.90 -4.12 12.55
C VAL A 82 9.70 -3.34 12.00
N ALA A 83 9.16 -3.81 10.87
CA ALA A 83 7.94 -3.25 10.33
C ALA A 83 6.73 -3.62 11.20
N MET A 84 5.80 -2.69 11.36
CA MET A 84 4.45 -3.09 11.72
C MET A 84 3.77 -3.67 10.47
N PRO A 85 2.82 -4.62 10.62
CA PRO A 85 2.09 -5.14 9.47
C PRO A 85 1.46 -4.00 8.66
N MET A 86 1.82 -3.88 7.39
CA MET A 86 1.41 -2.72 6.57
C MET A 86 -0.09 -2.68 6.31
N ILE A 87 -0.77 -3.84 6.32
CA ILE A 87 -2.23 -3.90 6.29
C ILE A 87 -2.82 -3.23 7.53
N LEU A 88 -2.26 -3.50 8.71
CA LEU A 88 -2.72 -2.90 9.98
C LEU A 88 -2.46 -1.38 9.99
N ALA A 89 -1.26 -0.93 9.58
CA ALA A 89 -0.92 0.49 9.47
C ALA A 89 -1.88 1.23 8.52
N THR A 90 -2.11 0.66 7.34
CA THR A 90 -3.00 1.23 6.31
C THR A 90 -4.43 1.34 6.83
N SER A 91 -4.97 0.26 7.42
CA SER A 91 -6.32 0.23 7.97
C SER A 91 -6.49 1.22 9.12
N ALA A 92 -5.51 1.32 10.02
CA ALA A 92 -5.53 2.23 11.16
C ALA A 92 -5.59 3.71 10.70
N VAL A 93 -4.74 4.10 9.75
CA VAL A 93 -4.74 5.48 9.21
C VAL A 93 -6.00 5.75 8.40
N HIS A 94 -6.42 4.82 7.53
CA HIS A 94 -7.63 4.96 6.73
C HIS A 94 -8.88 5.16 7.61
N SER A 95 -9.07 4.27 8.59
CA SER A 95 -10.22 4.33 9.50
C SER A 95 -10.21 5.58 10.38
N HIS A 96 -9.02 6.01 10.84
CA HIS A 96 -8.88 7.24 11.62
C HIS A 96 -9.26 8.47 10.80
N LEU A 97 -8.68 8.64 9.61
CA LEU A 97 -8.99 9.77 8.72
C LEU A 97 -10.46 9.76 8.26
N THR A 98 -11.05 8.58 8.08
CA THR A 98 -12.48 8.44 7.74
C THR A 98 -13.36 8.94 8.89
N ARG A 99 -13.10 8.50 10.13
CA ARG A 99 -13.85 8.97 11.32
C ARG A 99 -13.71 10.46 11.57
N LYS A 100 -12.56 11.05 11.18
CA LYS A 100 -12.32 12.50 11.28
C LYS A 100 -12.88 13.32 10.10
N GLY A 101 -13.46 12.67 9.08
CA GLY A 101 -13.94 13.32 7.87
C GLY A 101 -12.82 13.84 6.95
N LEU A 102 -11.59 13.36 7.14
CA LEU A 102 -10.40 13.86 6.43
C LEU A 102 -9.97 12.97 5.26
N ARG A 103 -10.49 11.74 5.16
CA ARG A 103 -10.00 10.74 4.20
C ARG A 103 -10.09 11.17 2.75
N THR A 104 -11.04 11.99 2.39
CA THR A 104 -11.26 12.47 1.02
C THR A 104 -10.29 13.58 0.59
N PHE A 105 -9.59 14.20 1.53
CA PHE A 105 -8.65 15.29 1.24
C PHE A 105 -7.24 14.79 0.89
N CYS A 106 -6.95 13.51 1.07
CA CYS A 106 -5.62 12.97 0.80
C CYS A 106 -5.67 11.62 0.08
N SER A 107 -4.61 11.28 -0.65
CA SER A 107 -4.31 9.92 -1.07
C SER A 107 -3.47 9.21 -0.01
N LEU A 108 -3.74 7.92 0.21
CA LEU A 108 -2.98 7.07 1.11
C LEU A 108 -2.13 6.10 0.28
N ASN A 109 -0.85 6.37 0.20
CA ASN A 109 0.08 5.62 -0.63
C ASN A 109 0.92 4.71 0.26
N VAL A 110 1.11 3.46 -0.16
CA VAL A 110 1.80 2.44 0.64
C VAL A 110 3.03 1.96 -0.10
N ARG A 111 4.19 2.04 0.56
CA ARG A 111 5.45 1.46 0.09
C ARG A 111 5.86 0.35 1.05
N SER A 112 5.72 -0.91 0.62
CA SER A 112 5.79 -2.07 1.50
C SER A 112 6.73 -3.14 1.00
N SER A 113 7.53 -3.69 1.94
CA SER A 113 8.34 -4.89 1.71
C SER A 113 7.52 -6.19 1.73
N GLU A 114 6.37 -6.18 2.41
CA GLU A 114 5.54 -7.37 2.60
C GLU A 114 4.67 -7.70 1.36
N CYS A 115 4.51 -6.75 0.44
CA CYS A 115 3.58 -6.85 -0.67
C CYS A 115 4.20 -7.64 -1.83
N LEU A 116 3.90 -8.94 -1.93
CA LEU A 116 4.52 -9.85 -2.89
C LEU A 116 3.54 -10.44 -3.89
N ASP A 117 2.29 -10.67 -3.52
CA ASP A 117 1.30 -11.42 -4.28
C ASP A 117 -0.01 -10.63 -4.48
N PRO A 118 -0.87 -11.02 -5.45
CA PRO A 118 -2.11 -10.32 -5.73
C PRO A 118 -3.06 -10.20 -4.54
N HIS A 119 -3.06 -11.18 -3.61
CA HIS A 119 -3.92 -11.15 -2.44
C HIS A 119 -3.51 -10.01 -1.50
N TYR A 120 -2.20 -9.86 -1.25
CA TYR A 120 -1.71 -8.77 -0.39
C TYR A 120 -2.03 -7.38 -0.97
N PHE A 121 -1.87 -7.20 -2.28
CA PHE A 121 -2.32 -5.98 -2.97
C PHE A 121 -3.82 -5.75 -2.79
N ALA A 122 -4.63 -6.80 -3.00
CA ALA A 122 -6.07 -6.72 -2.84
C ALA A 122 -6.47 -6.28 -1.42
N VAL A 123 -5.84 -6.86 -0.39
CA VAL A 123 -6.12 -6.51 1.01
C VAL A 123 -5.67 -5.09 1.34
N LEU A 124 -4.49 -4.65 0.89
CA LEU A 124 -4.04 -3.26 1.09
C LEU A 124 -4.99 -2.24 0.46
N ILE A 125 -5.45 -2.48 -0.77
CA ILE A 125 -6.41 -1.60 -1.45
C ILE A 125 -7.75 -1.64 -0.71
N GLY A 126 -8.21 -2.83 -0.31
CA GLY A 126 -9.42 -3.02 0.49
C GLY A 126 -9.34 -2.31 1.85
N ALA A 127 -8.17 -2.26 2.47
CA ALA A 127 -7.89 -1.51 3.70
C ALA A 127 -7.77 0.01 3.48
N GLY A 128 -7.78 0.49 2.23
CA GLY A 128 -7.84 1.92 1.92
C GLY A 128 -6.65 2.50 1.16
N ALA A 129 -5.66 1.70 0.76
CA ALA A 129 -4.53 2.19 -0.03
C ALA A 129 -4.99 2.75 -1.38
N SER A 130 -4.47 3.91 -1.76
CA SER A 130 -4.71 4.54 -3.08
C SER A 130 -3.72 4.03 -4.11
N VAL A 131 -2.45 3.90 -3.72
CA VAL A 131 -1.36 3.40 -4.55
C VAL A 131 -0.50 2.47 -3.70
N VAL A 132 0.01 1.40 -4.30
CA VAL A 132 0.92 0.45 -3.66
C VAL A 132 2.22 0.36 -4.47
N ASN A 133 3.35 0.47 -3.78
CA ASN A 133 4.67 0.17 -4.31
C ASN A 133 5.26 -1.02 -3.54
N ALA A 134 5.48 -2.12 -4.24
CA ALA A 134 6.06 -3.36 -3.72
C ALA A 134 7.59 -3.37 -3.97
N TYR A 135 8.32 -2.48 -3.30
CA TYR A 135 9.72 -2.23 -3.62
C TYR A 135 10.60 -3.48 -3.49
N LEU A 136 10.40 -4.27 -2.44
CA LEU A 136 11.22 -5.47 -2.22
C LEU A 136 10.90 -6.59 -3.22
N ALA A 137 9.69 -6.67 -3.74
CA ALA A 137 9.35 -7.62 -4.79
C ALA A 137 10.15 -7.31 -6.08
N GLU A 138 10.22 -6.04 -6.48
CA GLU A 138 11.02 -5.64 -7.66
C GLU A 138 12.52 -5.85 -7.43
N ASP A 139 13.04 -5.50 -6.26
CA ASP A 139 14.44 -5.73 -5.90
C ASP A 139 14.77 -7.24 -5.88
N THR A 140 13.84 -8.08 -5.42
CA THR A 140 13.98 -9.54 -5.48
C THR A 140 14.02 -10.07 -6.92
N LEU A 141 13.23 -9.49 -7.83
CA LEU A 141 13.29 -9.88 -9.25
C LEU A 141 14.64 -9.51 -9.87
N ALA A 142 15.19 -8.35 -9.53
CA ALA A 142 16.52 -7.93 -9.97
C ALA A 142 17.60 -8.91 -9.46
N ASP A 143 17.60 -9.22 -8.16
CA ASP A 143 18.54 -10.19 -7.56
C ASP A 143 18.46 -11.58 -8.23
N ARG A 144 17.26 -12.03 -8.58
CA ARG A 144 17.09 -13.32 -9.27
C ARG A 144 17.61 -13.33 -10.69
N ILE A 145 17.55 -12.21 -11.40
CA ILE A 145 18.18 -12.05 -12.72
C ILE A 145 19.70 -12.10 -12.57
N ASP A 146 20.25 -11.35 -11.62
CA ASP A 146 21.69 -11.29 -11.36
C ASP A 146 22.27 -12.66 -10.97
N LYS A 147 21.49 -13.48 -10.30
CA LYS A 147 21.82 -14.87 -9.93
C LYS A 147 21.56 -15.88 -11.06
N GLY A 148 21.10 -15.45 -12.22
CA GLY A 148 20.79 -16.34 -13.34
C GLY A 148 19.57 -17.25 -13.13
N LEU A 149 18.73 -16.97 -12.16
CA LEU A 149 17.51 -17.73 -11.86
C LEU A 149 16.30 -17.27 -12.69
N LEU A 150 16.35 -16.07 -13.26
CA LEU A 150 15.38 -15.54 -14.19
C LEU A 150 16.09 -15.01 -15.45
N ASN A 151 15.46 -15.21 -16.61
CA ASN A 151 15.96 -14.75 -17.89
C ASN A 151 15.17 -13.56 -18.41
N GLY A 152 15.87 -12.66 -19.08
CA GLY A 152 15.32 -11.47 -19.75
C GLY A 152 15.69 -10.15 -19.06
N PRO A 153 15.46 -9.03 -19.73
CA PRO A 153 15.72 -7.71 -19.17
C PRO A 153 14.78 -7.42 -17.98
N LEU A 154 15.30 -6.73 -16.98
CA LEU A 154 14.56 -6.41 -15.75
C LEU A 154 13.21 -5.73 -16.04
N THR A 155 13.17 -4.83 -17.02
CA THR A 155 11.95 -4.11 -17.42
C THR A 155 10.82 -5.05 -17.87
N GLU A 156 11.16 -6.11 -18.62
CA GLU A 156 10.18 -7.10 -19.05
C GLU A 156 9.72 -8.01 -17.91
N VAL A 157 10.63 -8.37 -17.01
CA VAL A 157 10.31 -9.19 -15.83
C VAL A 157 9.38 -8.42 -14.91
N ILE A 158 9.65 -7.14 -14.64
CA ILE A 158 8.78 -6.26 -13.86
C ILE A 158 7.42 -6.09 -14.56
N ALA A 159 7.39 -5.92 -15.88
CA ALA A 159 6.13 -5.80 -16.62
C ALA A 159 5.27 -7.05 -16.50
N ARG A 160 5.86 -8.25 -16.59
CA ARG A 160 5.14 -9.53 -16.39
C ARG A 160 4.64 -9.69 -14.95
N TYR A 161 5.44 -9.30 -13.97
CA TYR A 161 5.02 -9.31 -12.57
C TYR A 161 3.82 -8.38 -12.36
N ARG A 162 3.89 -7.15 -12.87
CA ARG A 162 2.79 -6.18 -12.80
C ARG A 162 1.52 -6.73 -13.45
N GLU A 163 1.63 -7.31 -14.64
CA GLU A 163 0.49 -7.90 -15.33
C GLU A 163 -0.14 -9.03 -14.51
N ALA A 164 0.66 -9.88 -13.87
CA ALA A 164 0.15 -10.94 -13.00
C ALA A 164 -0.62 -10.39 -11.79
N ILE A 165 -0.12 -9.30 -11.16
CA ILE A 165 -0.83 -8.60 -10.07
C ILE A 165 -2.16 -8.03 -10.60
N ASP A 166 -2.14 -7.31 -11.72
CA ASP A 166 -3.33 -6.70 -12.32
C ASP A 166 -4.40 -7.76 -12.66
N GLN A 167 -4.02 -8.87 -13.27
CA GLN A 167 -4.92 -9.99 -13.56
C GLN A 167 -5.50 -10.61 -12.28
N GLY A 168 -4.67 -10.76 -11.25
CA GLY A 168 -5.10 -11.24 -9.94
C GLY A 168 -6.14 -10.33 -9.29
N LEU A 169 -5.92 -9.01 -9.30
CA LEU A 169 -6.86 -8.01 -8.79
C LEU A 169 -8.18 -8.02 -9.56
N LEU A 170 -8.12 -8.05 -10.90
CA LEU A 170 -9.31 -8.15 -11.74
C LEU A 170 -10.13 -9.40 -11.43
N LYS A 171 -9.48 -10.55 -11.23
CA LYS A 171 -10.14 -11.81 -10.86
C LYS A 171 -10.84 -11.71 -9.52
N ILE A 172 -10.18 -11.11 -8.50
CA ILE A 172 -10.76 -10.91 -7.17
C ILE A 172 -11.98 -9.99 -7.26
N MET A 173 -11.85 -8.83 -7.91
CA MET A 173 -12.94 -7.87 -8.08
C MET A 173 -14.11 -8.45 -8.84
N SER A 174 -13.84 -9.20 -9.91
CA SER A 174 -14.87 -9.88 -10.71
C SER A 174 -15.70 -10.87 -9.88
N LYS A 175 -15.04 -11.67 -9.01
CA LYS A 175 -15.73 -12.57 -8.09
C LYS A 175 -16.62 -11.86 -7.07
N MET A 176 -16.29 -10.63 -6.72
CA MET A 176 -17.04 -9.78 -5.79
C MET A 176 -18.12 -8.94 -6.50
N GLY A 177 -18.19 -8.99 -7.83
CA GLY A 177 -19.10 -8.18 -8.62
C GLY A 177 -18.76 -6.69 -8.65
N ILE A 178 -17.50 -6.32 -8.35
CA ILE A 178 -17.06 -4.94 -8.31
C ILE A 178 -16.31 -4.60 -9.60
N SER A 179 -16.83 -3.62 -10.35
CA SER A 179 -16.30 -3.22 -11.66
C SER A 179 -15.31 -2.05 -11.59
N VAL A 180 -15.31 -1.26 -10.52
CA VAL A 180 -14.44 -0.08 -10.36
C VAL A 180 -13.65 -0.15 -9.05
N ILE A 181 -12.36 0.15 -9.12
CA ILE A 181 -11.46 0.06 -7.97
C ILE A 181 -11.83 1.02 -6.83
N SER A 182 -12.45 2.16 -7.14
CA SER A 182 -12.93 3.11 -6.14
C SER A 182 -14.01 2.54 -5.23
N SER A 183 -14.82 1.61 -5.73
CA SER A 183 -15.84 0.90 -4.93
C SER A 183 -15.24 -0.26 -4.13
N TYR A 184 -14.05 -0.73 -4.51
CA TYR A 184 -13.32 -1.77 -3.78
C TYR A 184 -12.49 -1.18 -2.64
N ARG A 185 -11.90 0.00 -2.86
CA ARG A 185 -11.00 0.67 -1.93
C ARG A 185 -11.71 1.06 -0.64
N GLY A 186 -11.19 0.57 0.49
CA GLY A 186 -11.76 0.85 1.81
C GLY A 186 -13.14 0.21 2.03
N GLY A 187 -13.51 -0.79 1.23
CA GLY A 187 -14.81 -1.42 1.27
C GLY A 187 -15.03 -2.38 2.44
N LEU A 188 -14.05 -2.56 3.34
CA LEU A 188 -14.11 -3.48 4.49
C LEU A 188 -14.47 -4.93 4.10
N ASN A 189 -13.94 -5.38 2.96
CA ASN A 189 -14.26 -6.70 2.39
C ASN A 189 -13.44 -7.84 3.01
N PHE A 190 -12.61 -7.55 4.01
CA PHE A 190 -11.71 -8.50 4.65
C PHE A 190 -11.89 -8.49 6.16
N GLU A 191 -11.77 -9.67 6.76
CA GLU A 191 -11.72 -9.85 8.20
C GLU A 191 -10.34 -10.37 8.61
N ALA A 192 -9.79 -9.82 9.69
CA ALA A 192 -8.54 -10.29 10.27
C ALA A 192 -8.83 -11.38 11.30
N VAL A 193 -8.81 -12.64 10.88
CA VAL A 193 -9.05 -13.78 11.75
C VAL A 193 -7.90 -13.93 12.75
N GLY A 194 -8.24 -14.08 14.03
CA GLY A 194 -7.25 -14.25 15.11
C GLY A 194 -6.76 -12.96 15.75
N LEU A 195 -7.18 -11.79 15.25
CA LEU A 195 -6.95 -10.51 15.92
C LEU A 195 -8.17 -10.13 16.77
N SER A 196 -7.92 -9.51 17.92
CA SER A 196 -9.01 -9.01 18.76
C SER A 196 -9.72 -7.83 18.09
N LEU A 197 -11.04 -7.69 18.32
CA LEU A 197 -11.81 -6.57 17.79
C LEU A 197 -11.25 -5.21 18.24
N SER A 198 -10.64 -5.13 19.41
CA SER A 198 -9.98 -3.91 19.89
C SER A 198 -8.77 -3.50 19.02
N LEU A 199 -8.16 -4.43 18.29
CA LEU A 199 -7.08 -4.15 17.36
C LEU A 199 -7.60 -3.77 15.96
N ILE A 200 -8.73 -4.35 15.57
CA ILE A 200 -9.38 -4.10 14.26
C ILE A 200 -10.13 -2.76 14.26
N HIS A 201 -10.68 -2.36 15.40
CA HIS A 201 -11.40 -1.09 15.57
C HIS A 201 -10.53 0.09 16.01
N ILE A 202 -9.21 -0.07 15.93
CA ILE A 202 -8.26 1.01 16.26
C ILE A 202 -8.43 2.26 15.39
#